data_8df937146ef833be6784143e7792a1ae
#
_entry.id   8df937146ef833be6784143e7792a1ae
#
_cell.length_a   1.000
_cell.length_b   1.000
_cell.length_c   1.000
_cell.angle_alpha   90.00
_cell.angle_beta   90.00
_cell.angle_gamma   90.00
#
_symmetry.space_group_name_H-M   'P 1'
#
loop_
_entity.id
_entity.type
_entity.pdbx_description
1 polymer ?
#
loop_
_entity_poly.entity_id
_entity_poly.type
_entity_poly.pdbx_seq_one_letter_code
_entity_poly.pdbx_strand_id
1 'polypeptide(L)'
;MSSQVKELSEAIVCKGISVRTTNNAEISFETAKLGRLWQKFYQNHVSHLDEGEDIYGVFRNYESEDLVGAFDVVASWKVESEPAAGQNSSESNKRSEESSKDSKDSNVLSPENILSAAHDSDVITVTIPAGKYLVFTEEGRMPNTVMNAWEKAWEYFHNSDCEHTRTYNVDFEHYIGGNLEYGQLDLYIGIE
;
A
#
# COMPACT_ATOMS: atom_id res chain seq x y z
N MET A 1 13.57 17.43 17.34
CA MET A 1 12.76 16.66 16.37
C MET A 1 13.71 15.83 15.55
N SER A 2 13.53 14.54 15.49
CA SER A 2 14.48 13.68 14.75
C SER A 2 13.83 13.25 13.44
N SER A 3 13.97 14.09 12.42
CA SER A 3 13.73 13.68 11.03
C SER A 3 15.08 13.34 10.38
N GLN A 4 15.07 12.37 9.48
CA GLN A 4 16.26 11.88 8.79
C GLN A 4 15.97 11.72 7.30
N VAL A 5 16.88 12.21 6.46
CA VAL A 5 16.83 11.91 5.02
C VAL A 5 17.28 10.47 4.80
N LYS A 6 16.43 9.67 4.13
CA LYS A 6 16.78 8.32 3.65
C LYS A 6 16.62 8.27 2.13
N GLU A 7 17.47 7.52 1.48
CA GLU A 7 17.39 7.26 0.04
C GLU A 7 17.05 5.80 -0.19
N LEU A 8 15.95 5.57 -0.91
CA LEU A 8 15.60 4.24 -1.40
C LEU A 8 16.31 4.03 -2.74
N SER A 9 17.22 3.07 -2.78
CA SER A 9 17.98 2.71 -3.98
C SER A 9 17.13 1.97 -5.01
N GLU A 10 16.06 1.31 -4.58
CA GLU A 10 15.17 0.50 -5.40
C GLU A 10 13.72 0.77 -5.06
N ALA A 11 12.85 0.62 -6.05
CA ALA A 11 11.42 0.72 -5.85
C ALA A 11 10.88 -0.46 -5.04
N ILE A 12 9.87 -0.20 -4.20
CA ILE A 12 9.17 -1.24 -3.44
C ILE A 12 7.83 -1.50 -4.13
N VAL A 13 7.58 -2.75 -4.52
CA VAL A 13 6.29 -3.16 -5.09
C VAL A 13 5.42 -3.73 -3.98
N CYS A 14 4.20 -3.19 -3.86
CA CYS A 14 3.23 -3.61 -2.87
C CYS A 14 1.91 -4.03 -3.55
N LYS A 15 1.16 -4.88 -2.86
CA LYS A 15 -0.24 -5.21 -3.19
C LYS A 15 -1.13 -4.81 -2.03
N GLY A 16 -2.33 -4.33 -2.33
CA GLY A 16 -3.24 -3.91 -1.28
C GLY A 16 -4.57 -3.37 -1.80
N ILE A 17 -5.37 -2.84 -0.89
CA ILE A 17 -6.67 -2.24 -1.18
C ILE A 17 -6.62 -0.73 -1.00
N SER A 18 -7.42 0.00 -1.79
CA SER A 18 -7.32 1.45 -1.89
C SER A 18 -8.64 2.17 -1.63
N VAL A 19 -8.54 3.39 -1.12
CA VAL A 19 -9.63 4.39 -1.11
C VAL A 19 -9.11 5.75 -1.55
N ARG A 20 -10.01 6.57 -2.13
CA ARG A 20 -9.76 7.98 -2.40
C ARG A 20 -10.46 8.83 -1.35
N THR A 21 -9.74 9.75 -0.71
CA THR A 21 -10.24 10.59 0.36
C THR A 21 -9.62 11.99 0.33
N THR A 22 -9.98 12.84 1.30
CA THR A 22 -9.37 14.15 1.55
C THR A 22 -9.12 14.29 3.05
N ASN A 23 -8.19 15.14 3.47
CA ASN A 23 -7.98 15.41 4.89
C ASN A 23 -9.26 15.89 5.58
N ASN A 24 -10.05 16.73 4.91
CA ASN A 24 -11.31 17.22 5.47
C ASN A 24 -12.35 16.11 5.67
N ALA A 25 -12.39 15.11 4.77
CA ALA A 25 -13.30 13.96 4.90
C ALA A 25 -12.94 13.08 6.10
N GLU A 26 -11.67 13.01 6.47
CA GLU A 26 -11.19 12.19 7.59
C GLU A 26 -11.45 12.80 8.98
N ILE A 27 -11.82 14.09 9.06
CA ILE A 27 -12.15 14.76 10.32
C ILE A 27 -13.47 14.23 10.91
N SER A 28 -14.44 13.86 10.06
CA SER A 28 -15.77 13.42 10.50
C SER A 28 -15.90 11.90 10.39
N PHE A 29 -16.36 11.27 11.46
CA PHE A 29 -16.62 9.82 11.48
C PHE A 29 -17.57 9.36 10.37
N GLU A 30 -18.51 10.19 9.94
CA GLU A 30 -19.48 9.85 8.90
C GLU A 30 -18.85 9.77 7.52
N THR A 31 -17.83 10.60 7.25
CA THR A 31 -17.16 10.72 5.95
C THR A 31 -15.79 10.03 5.90
N ALA A 32 -15.18 9.74 7.07
CA ALA A 32 -13.89 9.09 7.18
C ALA A 32 -13.88 7.70 6.52
N LYS A 33 -12.86 7.45 5.72
CA LYS A 33 -12.68 6.21 4.96
C LYS A 33 -11.47 5.39 5.42
N LEU A 34 -10.46 6.05 5.99
CA LEU A 34 -9.20 5.39 6.36
C LEU A 34 -9.39 4.33 7.42
N GLY A 35 -10.19 4.60 8.46
CA GLY A 35 -10.50 3.61 9.49
C GLY A 35 -11.18 2.35 8.92
N ARG A 36 -12.09 2.51 7.95
CA ARG A 36 -12.75 1.39 7.27
C ARG A 36 -11.82 0.65 6.32
N LEU A 37 -10.92 1.37 5.64
CA LEU A 37 -9.87 0.78 4.80
C LEU A 37 -8.98 -0.15 5.61
N TRP A 38 -8.43 0.35 6.72
CA TRP A 38 -7.54 -0.41 7.60
C TRP A 38 -8.26 -1.58 8.27
N GLN A 39 -9.52 -1.41 8.68
CA GLN A 39 -10.34 -2.51 9.21
C GLN A 39 -10.56 -3.61 8.18
N LYS A 40 -10.92 -3.26 6.92
CA LYS A 40 -11.09 -4.22 5.82
C LYS A 40 -9.78 -4.93 5.50
N PHE A 41 -8.67 -4.18 5.46
CA PHE A 41 -7.34 -4.72 5.23
C PHE A 41 -6.94 -5.73 6.31
N TYR A 42 -7.12 -5.37 7.58
CA TYR A 42 -6.82 -6.25 8.72
C TYR A 42 -7.62 -7.54 8.68
N GLN A 43 -8.92 -7.44 8.44
CA GLN A 43 -9.81 -8.61 8.45
C GLN A 43 -9.57 -9.57 7.28
N ASN A 44 -9.20 -9.05 6.11
CA ASN A 44 -9.18 -9.84 4.88
C ASN A 44 -7.77 -10.23 4.42
N HIS A 45 -6.73 -9.49 4.82
CA HIS A 45 -5.39 -9.67 4.27
C HIS A 45 -4.32 -9.97 5.34
N VAL A 46 -4.38 -9.36 6.52
CA VAL A 46 -3.32 -9.52 7.54
C VAL A 46 -3.19 -10.96 8.01
N SER A 47 -4.29 -11.71 8.08
CA SER A 47 -4.25 -13.13 8.48
C SER A 47 -3.52 -14.05 7.49
N HIS A 48 -3.24 -13.58 6.28
CA HIS A 48 -2.53 -14.31 5.22
C HIS A 48 -1.07 -13.87 5.07
N LEU A 49 -0.65 -12.85 5.82
CA LEU A 49 0.73 -12.40 5.86
C LEU A 49 1.54 -13.22 6.86
N ASP A 50 2.82 -13.40 6.59
CA ASP A 50 3.72 -14.04 7.52
C ASP A 50 3.92 -13.17 8.78
N GLU A 51 4.20 -13.81 9.92
CA GLU A 51 4.44 -13.09 11.17
C GLU A 51 5.67 -12.19 11.04
N GLY A 52 5.49 -10.90 11.32
CA GLY A 52 6.55 -9.89 11.22
C GLY A 52 6.74 -9.31 9.82
N GLU A 53 5.87 -9.64 8.87
CA GLU A 53 5.90 -9.02 7.55
C GLU A 53 5.50 -7.53 7.63
N ASP A 54 6.29 -6.70 6.95
CA ASP A 54 6.08 -5.25 6.96
C ASP A 54 4.81 -4.84 6.20
N ILE A 55 4.06 -3.90 6.79
CA ILE A 55 2.86 -3.31 6.21
C ILE A 55 3.14 -1.87 5.80
N TYR A 56 2.54 -1.46 4.69
CA TYR A 56 2.70 -0.13 4.12
C TYR A 56 1.36 0.56 3.89
N GLY A 57 1.24 1.82 4.31
CA GLY A 57 0.18 2.73 3.89
C GLY A 57 0.72 3.68 2.83
N VAL A 58 0.32 3.52 1.56
CA VAL A 58 0.88 4.31 0.45
C VAL A 58 -0.07 5.41 0.03
N PHE A 59 0.41 6.66 0.06
CA PHE A 59 -0.32 7.87 -0.31
C PHE A 59 0.17 8.34 -1.69
N ARG A 60 -0.75 8.53 -2.64
CA ARG A 60 -0.43 8.86 -4.02
C ARG A 60 -1.57 9.61 -4.72
N ASN A 61 -1.35 9.99 -5.97
CA ASN A 61 -2.37 10.63 -6.82
C ASN A 61 -2.97 11.86 -6.13
N TYR A 62 -2.09 12.67 -5.52
CA TYR A 62 -2.47 13.95 -4.93
C TYR A 62 -3.06 14.88 -5.99
N GLU A 63 -4.24 15.43 -5.72
CA GLU A 63 -4.93 16.35 -6.62
C GLU A 63 -4.30 17.74 -6.58
N SER A 64 -3.74 18.12 -5.44
CA SER A 64 -3.07 19.40 -5.22
C SER A 64 -1.91 19.27 -4.23
N GLU A 65 -1.03 20.26 -4.22
CA GLU A 65 0.10 20.35 -3.31
C GLU A 65 -0.26 20.97 -1.94
N ASP A 66 -1.55 21.09 -1.67
CA ASP A 66 -2.08 21.56 -0.40
C ASP A 66 -2.79 20.43 0.39
N LEU A 67 -3.32 20.78 1.55
CA LEU A 67 -4.04 19.83 2.41
C LEU A 67 -5.53 19.67 2.04
N VAL A 68 -6.01 20.32 0.96
CA VAL A 68 -7.43 20.36 0.58
C VAL A 68 -7.76 19.30 -0.47
N GLY A 69 -6.83 19.06 -1.40
CA GLY A 69 -7.02 18.12 -2.51
C GLY A 69 -7.22 16.68 -2.07
N ALA A 70 -7.83 15.89 -2.97
CA ALA A 70 -8.00 14.47 -2.76
C ALA A 70 -6.71 13.69 -3.07
N PHE A 71 -6.58 12.54 -2.42
CA PHE A 71 -5.48 11.60 -2.61
C PHE A 71 -5.95 10.16 -2.43
N ASP A 72 -5.19 9.21 -2.98
CA ASP A 72 -5.42 7.80 -2.79
C ASP A 72 -4.57 7.28 -1.64
N VAL A 73 -5.14 6.41 -0.81
CA VAL A 73 -4.42 5.65 0.22
C VAL A 73 -4.56 4.17 -0.06
N VAL A 74 -3.44 3.45 -0.06
CA VAL A 74 -3.39 2.01 -0.28
C VAL A 74 -2.86 1.34 0.98
N ALA A 75 -3.70 0.59 1.68
CA ALA A 75 -3.26 -0.31 2.75
C ALA A 75 -2.71 -1.58 2.09
N SER A 76 -1.42 -1.89 2.31
CA SER A 76 -0.70 -2.83 1.47
C SER A 76 0.41 -3.57 2.21
N TRP A 77 0.89 -4.65 1.59
CA TRP A 77 2.07 -5.41 1.99
C TRP A 77 3.06 -5.47 0.83
N LYS A 78 4.34 -5.63 1.14
CA LYS A 78 5.39 -5.79 0.14
C LYS A 78 5.25 -7.14 -0.56
N VAL A 79 5.45 -7.16 -1.87
CA VAL A 79 5.60 -8.39 -2.63
C VAL A 79 7.01 -8.48 -3.18
N GLU A 80 7.58 -9.69 -3.17
CA GLU A 80 8.84 -9.91 -3.84
C GLU A 80 8.63 -9.69 -5.34
N SER A 81 9.48 -8.86 -5.97
CA SER A 81 9.49 -8.73 -7.42
C SER A 81 9.90 -10.06 -8.01
N GLU A 82 9.00 -10.73 -8.72
CA GLU A 82 9.40 -11.89 -9.52
C GLU A 82 10.52 -11.41 -10.47
N PRO A 83 11.67 -12.15 -10.55
CA PRO A 83 12.68 -11.83 -11.52
C PRO A 83 12.02 -11.90 -12.91
N ALA A 84 12.16 -10.83 -13.69
CA ALA A 84 11.62 -10.74 -15.04
C ALA A 84 11.96 -12.03 -15.80
N ALA A 85 10.94 -12.86 -16.05
CA ALA A 85 11.08 -14.07 -16.83
C ALA A 85 11.58 -13.67 -18.22
N GLY A 86 12.83 -14.01 -18.50
CA GLY A 86 13.47 -13.78 -19.79
C GLY A 86 12.60 -14.36 -20.91
N GLN A 87 12.29 -13.52 -21.87
CA GLN A 87 11.70 -13.92 -23.13
C GLN A 87 12.64 -14.94 -23.79
N ASN A 88 12.23 -16.20 -23.81
CA ASN A 88 12.76 -17.16 -24.75
C ASN A 88 11.62 -17.61 -25.68
N SER A 89 11.61 -16.96 -26.83
CA SER A 89 10.91 -17.41 -28.01
C SER A 89 11.68 -18.61 -28.58
N SER A 90 11.04 -19.77 -28.68
CA SER A 90 11.34 -20.71 -29.78
C SER A 90 10.10 -21.54 -30.06
N GLU A 91 9.59 -21.29 -31.26
CA GLU A 91 8.64 -22.13 -31.97
C GLU A 91 9.14 -23.59 -32.09
N SER A 92 8.26 -24.54 -31.93
CA SER A 92 8.16 -25.64 -32.89
C SER A 92 6.84 -26.38 -32.81
N ASN A 93 6.23 -26.36 -33.93
CA ASN A 93 5.05 -27.00 -34.46
C ASN A 93 5.12 -28.55 -34.37
N LYS A 94 4.04 -29.24 -33.98
CA LYS A 94 3.50 -30.42 -34.69
C LYS A 94 2.20 -30.97 -34.05
N ARG A 95 1.21 -30.86 -34.75
CA ARG A 95 0.04 -31.60 -35.27
C ARG A 95 -0.05 -33.09 -34.85
N SER A 96 -1.29 -33.46 -34.34
CA SER A 96 -2.22 -34.50 -34.81
C SER A 96 -3.21 -34.88 -33.70
N GLU A 97 -4.45 -34.58 -33.93
CA GLU A 97 -5.61 -35.45 -34.24
C GLU A 97 -6.18 -36.32 -33.12
N GLU A 98 -7.45 -35.97 -32.86
CA GLU A 98 -8.66 -36.78 -32.59
C GLU A 98 -8.67 -37.77 -31.42
N SER A 99 -9.59 -37.52 -30.46
CA SER A 99 -10.77 -38.40 -30.27
C SER A 99 -11.65 -37.93 -29.12
N SER A 100 -12.92 -37.89 -29.39
CA SER A 100 -14.07 -37.58 -28.55
C SER A 100 -14.17 -38.49 -27.31
N LYS A 101 -14.59 -37.92 -26.16
CA LYS A 101 -15.68 -38.53 -25.34
C LYS A 101 -16.16 -37.55 -24.28
N ASP A 102 -17.48 -37.39 -24.28
CA ASP A 102 -18.32 -36.78 -23.25
C ASP A 102 -17.92 -37.20 -21.82
N SER A 103 -17.82 -36.20 -20.95
CA SER A 103 -18.15 -36.36 -19.53
C SER A 103 -18.59 -34.99 -19.00
N LYS A 104 -19.90 -34.88 -18.76
CA LYS A 104 -20.49 -33.83 -17.92
C LYS A 104 -19.90 -33.96 -16.53
N ASP A 105 -19.09 -32.97 -16.14
CA ASP A 105 -18.86 -32.71 -14.74
C ASP A 105 -19.27 -31.26 -14.44
N SER A 106 -20.36 -31.19 -13.70
CA SER A 106 -20.88 -29.97 -13.09
C SER A 106 -19.88 -29.52 -12.05
N ASN A 107 -19.06 -28.54 -12.41
CA ASN A 107 -18.17 -27.84 -11.49
C ASN A 107 -19.01 -26.94 -10.59
N VAL A 108 -19.56 -27.52 -9.52
CA VAL A 108 -20.18 -26.78 -8.42
C VAL A 108 -19.02 -26.12 -7.65
N LEU A 109 -18.79 -24.85 -7.91
CA LEU A 109 -17.86 -24.02 -7.13
C LEU A 109 -18.37 -24.01 -5.68
N SER A 110 -17.57 -24.52 -4.76
CA SER A 110 -17.85 -24.46 -3.33
C SER A 110 -17.98 -23.00 -2.88
N PRO A 111 -18.88 -22.68 -1.94
CA PRO A 111 -19.08 -21.31 -1.44
C PRO A 111 -17.79 -20.63 -0.97
N GLU A 112 -16.83 -21.39 -0.48
CA GLU A 112 -15.51 -20.92 -0.05
C GLU A 112 -14.65 -20.40 -1.21
N ASN A 113 -14.74 -21.00 -2.40
CA ASN A 113 -14.03 -20.53 -3.59
C ASN A 113 -14.65 -19.25 -4.19
N ILE A 114 -15.95 -19.05 -4.01
CA ILE A 114 -16.63 -17.81 -4.45
C ILE A 114 -16.25 -16.65 -3.52
N LEU A 115 -16.14 -16.90 -2.22
CA LEU A 115 -15.73 -15.88 -1.25
C LEU A 115 -14.26 -15.44 -1.44
N SER A 116 -13.38 -16.38 -1.71
CA SER A 116 -11.96 -16.12 -2.00
C SER A 116 -11.79 -15.32 -3.29
N ALA A 117 -12.49 -15.66 -4.37
CA ALA A 117 -12.43 -14.94 -5.64
C ALA A 117 -12.99 -13.51 -5.56
N ALA A 118 -13.99 -13.26 -4.69
CA ALA A 118 -14.55 -11.93 -4.48
C ALA A 118 -13.61 -11.00 -3.67
N HIS A 119 -12.72 -11.56 -2.85
CA HIS A 119 -11.75 -10.79 -2.06
C HIS A 119 -10.53 -10.34 -2.88
N ASP A 120 -10.18 -11.08 -3.92
CA ASP A 120 -9.00 -10.79 -4.76
C ASP A 120 -9.29 -9.72 -5.84
N SER A 121 -10.57 -9.44 -6.13
CA SER A 121 -10.96 -8.47 -7.18
C SER A 121 -10.66 -7.00 -6.83
N ASP A 122 -10.50 -6.68 -5.53
CA ASP A 122 -10.26 -5.31 -5.05
C ASP A 122 -8.76 -5.02 -4.80
N VAL A 123 -7.90 -6.03 -4.93
CA VAL A 123 -6.46 -5.88 -4.70
C VAL A 123 -5.80 -5.23 -5.91
N ILE A 124 -5.07 -4.16 -5.66
CA ILE A 124 -4.29 -3.43 -6.66
C ILE A 124 -2.80 -3.54 -6.38
N THR A 125 -1.99 -3.35 -7.40
CA THR A 125 -0.54 -3.20 -7.26
C THR A 125 -0.19 -1.71 -7.18
N VAL A 126 0.67 -1.35 -6.23
CA VAL A 126 1.22 -0.01 -6.07
C VAL A 126 2.73 -0.08 -5.96
N THR A 127 3.41 0.91 -6.53
CA THR A 127 4.87 1.02 -6.46
C THR A 127 5.26 2.25 -5.67
N ILE A 128 6.07 2.06 -4.64
CA ILE A 128 6.79 3.14 -3.95
C ILE A 128 8.08 3.36 -4.74
N PRO A 129 8.29 4.54 -5.35
CA PRO A 129 9.45 4.75 -6.22
C PRO A 129 10.75 4.82 -5.40
N ALA A 130 11.87 4.45 -6.04
CA ALA A 130 13.19 4.82 -5.56
C ALA A 130 13.32 6.35 -5.52
N GLY A 131 14.11 6.86 -4.59
CA GLY A 131 14.30 8.31 -4.43
C GLY A 131 14.58 8.72 -2.99
N LYS A 132 14.58 10.03 -2.76
CA LYS A 132 14.84 10.60 -1.43
C LYS A 132 13.54 10.81 -0.67
N TYR A 133 13.61 10.54 0.62
CA TYR A 133 12.50 10.70 1.55
C TYR A 133 12.98 11.34 2.84
N LEU A 134 12.21 12.27 3.37
CA LEU A 134 12.35 12.73 4.74
C LEU A 134 11.53 11.83 5.65
N VAL A 135 12.17 11.21 6.65
CA VAL A 135 11.55 10.18 7.48
C VAL A 135 11.30 10.70 8.88
N PHE A 136 10.08 10.52 9.36
CA PHE A 136 9.64 10.80 10.72
C PHE A 136 9.33 9.49 11.41
N THR A 137 10.09 9.16 12.45
CA THR A 137 9.93 7.90 13.20
C THR A 137 9.18 8.16 14.50
N GLU A 138 8.15 7.37 14.74
CA GLU A 138 7.35 7.36 15.97
C GLU A 138 7.18 5.92 16.46
N GLU A 139 6.98 5.78 17.77
CA GLU A 139 6.69 4.49 18.40
C GLU A 139 5.57 4.64 19.41
N GLY A 140 4.65 3.68 19.43
CA GLY A 140 3.54 3.69 20.37
C GLY A 140 2.30 2.98 19.87
N ARG A 141 1.16 3.35 20.47
CA ARG A 141 -0.15 2.77 20.13
C ARG A 141 -0.76 3.46 18.91
N MET A 142 -1.20 2.66 17.96
CA MET A 142 -1.96 3.14 16.79
C MET A 142 -3.42 3.46 17.18
N PRO A 143 -4.09 4.44 16.57
CA PRO A 143 -3.62 5.30 15.47
C PRO A 143 -2.84 6.56 15.94
N ASN A 144 -2.67 6.80 17.24
CA ASN A 144 -2.04 8.04 17.73
C ASN A 144 -0.62 8.22 17.21
N THR A 145 0.14 7.14 17.09
CA THR A 145 1.50 7.15 16.55
C THR A 145 1.52 7.65 15.11
N VAL A 146 0.56 7.19 14.28
CA VAL A 146 0.39 7.65 12.90
C VAL A 146 0.07 9.14 12.86
N MET A 147 -0.90 9.59 13.66
CA MET A 147 -1.30 11.00 13.71
C MET A 147 -0.14 11.91 14.14
N ASN A 148 0.64 11.51 15.15
CA ASN A 148 1.81 12.26 15.60
C ASN A 148 2.88 12.37 14.51
N ALA A 149 3.14 11.31 13.74
CA ALA A 149 4.10 11.33 12.64
C ALA A 149 3.67 12.32 11.54
N TRP A 150 2.40 12.28 11.14
CA TRP A 150 1.85 13.21 10.15
C TRP A 150 1.82 14.65 10.65
N GLU A 151 1.46 14.91 11.91
CA GLU A 151 1.48 16.25 12.51
C GLU A 151 2.88 16.86 12.45
N LYS A 152 3.92 16.08 12.81
CA LYS A 152 5.32 16.52 12.72
C LYS A 152 5.75 16.80 11.27
N ALA A 153 5.32 15.98 10.32
CA ALA A 153 5.60 16.21 8.92
C ALA A 153 4.93 17.51 8.42
N TRP A 154 3.67 17.73 8.76
CA TRP A 154 2.97 18.98 8.40
C TRP A 154 3.60 20.20 9.05
N GLU A 155 3.97 20.16 10.32
CA GLU A 155 4.68 21.25 11.00
C GLU A 155 6.01 21.57 10.30
N TYR A 156 6.75 20.53 9.89
CA TYR A 156 8.02 20.71 9.19
C TYR A 156 7.83 21.42 7.84
N PHE A 157 6.93 20.95 7.00
CA PHE A 157 6.72 21.49 5.65
C PHE A 157 5.91 22.81 5.64
N HIS A 158 5.21 23.15 6.73
CA HIS A 158 4.57 24.46 6.91
C HIS A 158 5.55 25.55 7.35
N ASN A 159 6.72 25.17 7.82
CA ASN A 159 7.74 26.14 8.21
C ASN A 159 8.39 26.73 6.96
N SER A 160 8.39 28.08 6.85
CA SER A 160 9.04 28.80 5.74
C SER A 160 10.55 28.53 5.62
N ASP A 161 11.17 28.07 6.70
CA ASP A 161 12.61 27.79 6.77
C ASP A 161 12.93 26.29 6.58
N CYS A 162 11.95 25.47 6.11
CA CYS A 162 12.21 24.06 5.83
C CYS A 162 13.23 23.90 4.70
N GLU A 163 14.16 22.97 4.89
CA GLU A 163 15.29 22.75 3.96
C GLU A 163 14.90 21.92 2.72
N HIS A 164 13.75 21.25 2.75
CA HIS A 164 13.35 20.28 1.74
C HIS A 164 12.01 20.66 1.10
N THR A 165 11.89 20.38 -0.19
CA THR A 165 10.65 20.52 -0.95
C THR A 165 9.94 19.16 -1.04
N ARG A 166 8.67 19.10 -0.61
CA ARG A 166 7.84 17.90 -0.75
C ARG A 166 7.41 17.74 -2.20
N THR A 167 7.50 16.53 -2.72
CA THR A 167 7.19 16.25 -4.14
C THR A 167 5.71 16.02 -4.43
N TYR A 168 4.89 15.67 -3.43
CA TYR A 168 3.50 15.25 -3.60
C TYR A 168 3.32 14.13 -4.64
N ASN A 169 4.35 13.32 -4.85
CA ASN A 169 4.30 12.17 -5.75
C ASN A 169 3.81 10.92 -5.00
N VAL A 170 4.65 10.40 -4.10
CA VAL A 170 4.32 9.28 -3.23
C VAL A 170 4.92 9.52 -1.86
N ASP A 171 4.07 9.42 -0.83
CA ASP A 171 4.48 9.31 0.56
C ASP A 171 4.03 7.95 1.09
N PHE A 172 4.64 7.46 2.16
CA PHE A 172 4.19 6.20 2.72
C PHE A 172 4.50 6.04 4.20
N GLU A 173 3.61 5.32 4.86
CA GLU A 173 3.75 4.81 6.21
C GLU A 173 4.36 3.41 6.13
N HIS A 174 5.38 3.14 6.93
CA HIS A 174 5.98 1.82 7.08
C HIS A 174 5.78 1.34 8.52
N TYR A 175 4.89 0.38 8.68
CA TYR A 175 4.60 -0.28 9.95
C TYR A 175 5.61 -1.40 10.16
N ILE A 176 6.63 -1.16 10.94
CA ILE A 176 7.73 -2.09 11.17
C ILE A 176 7.23 -3.36 11.86
N GLY A 177 7.47 -4.52 11.25
CA GLY A 177 7.03 -5.81 11.77
C GLY A 177 5.51 -6.02 11.69
N GLY A 178 4.78 -5.22 10.89
CA GLY A 178 3.38 -5.42 10.58
C GLY A 178 2.40 -5.24 11.74
N ASN A 179 2.82 -4.67 12.86
CA ASN A 179 1.94 -4.47 14.01
C ASN A 179 1.11 -3.20 13.86
N LEU A 180 -0.21 -3.38 13.69
CA LEU A 180 -1.18 -2.29 13.52
C LEU A 180 -1.82 -1.81 14.83
N GLU A 181 -1.39 -2.34 15.99
CA GLU A 181 -1.90 -1.94 17.30
C GLU A 181 -0.87 -1.14 18.11
N TYR A 182 0.36 -1.63 18.17
CA TYR A 182 1.46 -1.01 18.90
C TYR A 182 2.79 -1.34 18.25
N GLY A 183 3.62 -0.34 17.96
CA GLY A 183 4.94 -0.56 17.37
C GLY A 183 5.57 0.71 16.83
N GLN A 184 6.62 0.52 16.07
CA GLN A 184 7.32 1.59 15.36
C GLN A 184 6.65 1.85 14.01
N LEU A 185 6.49 3.13 13.72
CA LEU A 185 6.08 3.66 12.44
C LEU A 185 7.17 4.59 11.90
N ASP A 186 7.59 4.35 10.67
CA ASP A 186 8.39 5.29 9.89
C ASP A 186 7.50 5.92 8.82
N LEU A 187 7.27 7.23 8.89
CA LEU A 187 6.56 8.00 7.87
C LEU A 187 7.57 8.61 6.89
N TYR A 188 7.49 8.21 5.64
CA TYR A 188 8.36 8.67 4.55
C TYR A 188 7.63 9.72 3.71
N ILE A 189 8.14 10.93 3.66
CA ILE A 189 7.64 12.01 2.80
C ILE A 189 8.60 12.21 1.63
N GLY A 190 8.10 12.07 0.40
CA GLY A 190 8.90 12.24 -0.81
C GLY A 190 9.42 13.67 -0.94
N ILE A 191 10.74 13.83 -1.13
CA ILE A 191 11.43 15.11 -1.28
C ILE A 191 12.27 15.17 -2.56
N GLU A 192 12.59 16.40 -3.01
CA GLU A 192 13.49 16.65 -4.14
C GLU A 192 14.96 16.29 -3.85
#